data_80050d24f51e4761c95fdb231d8aef3a
#
_entry.id   80050d24f51e4761c95fdb231d8aef3a
#
_cell.length_a   1.000
_cell.length_b   1.000
_cell.length_c   1.000
_cell.angle_alpha   90.00
_cell.angle_beta   90.00
_cell.angle_gamma   90.00
#
_symmetry.space_group_name_H-M   'P 1'
#
loop_
_entity.id
_entity.type
_entity.pdbx_description
1 polymer ?
#
loop_
_entity_poly.entity_id
_entity_poly.type
_entity_poly.pdbx_seq_one_letter_code
_entity_poly.pdbx_strand_id
1 'polypeptide(L)'
;YLPMRLSFVNEAKRLSDYSGANLIDVLKGVGLDGRIGSHYFRPSPSWGGSCFPKDLVEVNNFYNKDELNLPLISNIIESNNVHLNWTVNQLISLKNNNNLEKIVLVGAAFKENTDDLRNSPTLDIYKILVDMGVQVSILDTEIEVPNHNHISSVEGLDSKSLIAIMYPLNDDLDKKLLDHSSQNDCIIFYPWR
;
A
#
# COMPACT_ATOMS: atom_id res chain seq x y z
N TYR A 1 -10.33 15.24 -6.62
CA TYR A 1 -11.34 14.54 -5.81
C TYR A 1 -10.93 13.09 -5.50
N LEU A 2 -10.50 12.30 -6.51
CA LEU A 2 -10.18 10.88 -6.32
C LEU A 2 -9.06 10.62 -5.28
N PRO A 3 -7.94 11.37 -5.28
CA PRO A 3 -6.93 11.20 -4.22
C PRO A 3 -7.47 11.51 -2.82
N MET A 4 -8.31 12.55 -2.69
CA MET A 4 -8.98 12.87 -1.41
C MET A 4 -9.85 11.70 -0.94
N ARG A 5 -10.63 11.10 -1.84
CA ARG A 5 -11.47 9.94 -1.53
C ARG A 5 -10.64 8.75 -1.05
N LEU A 6 -9.53 8.43 -1.71
CA LEU A 6 -8.62 7.37 -1.30
C LEU A 6 -7.94 7.68 0.04
N SER A 7 -7.52 8.94 0.26
CA SER A 7 -6.98 9.38 1.55
C SER A 7 -8.00 9.19 2.68
N PHE A 8 -9.27 9.56 2.46
CA PHE A 8 -10.35 9.32 3.43
C PHE A 8 -10.50 7.83 3.76
N VAL A 9 -10.50 6.95 2.75
CA VAL A 9 -10.60 5.49 2.95
C VAL A 9 -9.41 4.96 3.76
N ASN A 10 -8.20 5.43 3.44
CA ASN A 10 -6.98 5.06 4.16
C ASN A 10 -6.98 5.58 5.61
N GLU A 11 -7.54 6.76 5.87
CA GLU A 11 -7.75 7.26 7.23
C GLU A 11 -8.82 6.45 8.00
N ALA A 12 -9.91 6.08 7.33
CA ALA A 12 -10.93 5.21 7.90
C ALA A 12 -10.33 3.84 8.30
N LYS A 13 -9.37 3.31 7.51
CA LYS A 13 -8.62 2.10 7.90
C LYS A 13 -7.85 2.30 9.20
N ARG A 14 -7.03 3.36 9.30
CA ARG A 14 -6.28 3.64 10.53
C ARG A 14 -7.20 3.81 11.74
N LEU A 15 -8.31 4.52 11.55
CA LEU A 15 -9.30 4.72 12.62
C LEU A 15 -9.97 3.40 13.03
N SER A 16 -10.31 2.54 12.07
CA SER A 16 -10.89 1.22 12.34
C SER A 16 -9.92 0.33 13.11
N ASP A 17 -8.66 0.28 12.69
CA ASP A 17 -7.62 -0.50 13.38
C ASP A 17 -7.40 0.00 14.83
N TYR A 18 -7.41 1.31 15.03
CA TYR A 18 -7.27 1.91 16.36
C TYR A 18 -8.47 1.63 17.28
N SER A 19 -9.69 1.70 16.75
CA SER A 19 -10.93 1.55 17.52
C SER A 19 -11.40 0.08 17.66
N GLY A 20 -10.80 -0.85 16.91
CA GLY A 20 -11.26 -2.25 16.80
C GLY A 20 -12.52 -2.41 15.95
N ALA A 21 -12.92 -1.41 15.19
CA ALA A 21 -14.06 -1.49 14.28
C ALA A 21 -13.73 -2.35 13.05
N ASN A 22 -14.75 -3.02 12.50
CA ASN A 22 -14.59 -3.75 11.25
C ASN A 22 -14.60 -2.77 10.06
N LEU A 23 -13.46 -2.57 9.42
CA LEU A 23 -13.31 -1.67 8.28
C LEU A 23 -14.29 -1.99 7.13
N ILE A 24 -14.49 -3.27 6.82
CA ILE A 24 -15.37 -3.68 5.72
C ILE A 24 -16.80 -3.22 5.98
N ASP A 25 -17.28 -3.37 7.21
CA ASP A 25 -18.63 -2.92 7.60
C ASP A 25 -18.74 -1.39 7.58
N VAL A 26 -17.69 -0.68 8.03
CA VAL A 26 -17.64 0.79 7.97
C VAL A 26 -17.73 1.27 6.52
N LEU A 27 -16.86 0.76 5.64
CA LEU A 27 -16.84 1.17 4.22
C LEU A 27 -18.11 0.76 3.49
N LYS A 28 -18.66 -0.43 3.78
CA LYS A 28 -19.94 -0.87 3.25
C LYS A 28 -21.08 0.07 3.69
N GLY A 29 -21.13 0.42 4.98
CA GLY A 29 -22.15 1.34 5.50
C GLY A 29 -22.09 2.71 4.84
N VAL A 30 -20.89 3.30 4.73
CA VAL A 30 -20.71 4.60 4.04
C VAL A 30 -21.07 4.50 2.55
N GLY A 31 -20.67 3.39 1.88
CA GLY A 31 -20.93 3.16 0.46
C GLY A 31 -22.40 2.90 0.08
N LEU A 32 -23.29 2.63 1.07
CA LEU A 32 -24.73 2.48 0.84
C LEU A 32 -25.41 3.79 0.46
N ASP A 33 -24.85 4.95 0.84
CA ASP A 33 -25.37 6.24 0.39
C ASP A 33 -25.10 6.41 -1.11
N GLY A 34 -26.17 6.52 -1.92
CA GLY A 34 -26.08 6.65 -3.38
C GLY A 34 -25.30 7.89 -3.87
N ARG A 35 -25.12 8.90 -3.02
CA ARG A 35 -24.29 10.09 -3.30
C ARG A 35 -22.81 9.79 -3.19
N ILE A 36 -22.43 8.74 -2.46
CA ILE A 36 -21.05 8.32 -2.20
C ILE A 36 -20.71 7.12 -3.09
N GLY A 37 -21.46 6.03 -2.99
CA GLY A 37 -21.23 4.78 -3.73
C GLY A 37 -19.95 4.06 -3.29
N SER A 38 -19.76 2.84 -3.81
CA SER A 38 -18.66 1.94 -3.42
C SER A 38 -17.42 1.99 -4.34
N HIS A 39 -17.46 2.73 -5.46
CA HIS A 39 -16.33 2.82 -6.38
C HIS A 39 -15.16 3.57 -5.76
N TYR A 40 -13.92 3.12 -6.00
CA TYR A 40 -12.73 3.70 -5.40
C TYR A 40 -12.82 3.79 -3.86
N PHE A 41 -13.37 2.75 -3.23
CA PHE A 41 -13.66 2.72 -1.80
C PHE A 41 -12.98 1.54 -1.11
N ARG A 42 -11.77 1.22 -1.57
CA ARG A 42 -10.89 0.20 -0.98
C ARG A 42 -9.62 0.88 -0.48
N PRO A 43 -9.15 0.57 0.73
CA PRO A 43 -7.87 1.07 1.21
C PRO A 43 -6.71 0.49 0.39
N SER A 44 -5.57 1.12 0.51
CA SER A 44 -4.32 0.72 -0.14
C SER A 44 -3.14 1.03 0.79
N PRO A 45 -1.93 0.53 0.53
CA PRO A 45 -0.73 0.94 1.30
C PRO A 45 -0.46 2.44 1.27
N SER A 46 -0.74 3.05 0.15
CA SER A 46 -0.92 4.47 -0.16
C SER A 46 -1.42 4.57 -1.60
N TRP A 47 -1.80 5.76 -2.06
CA TRP A 47 -2.07 5.96 -3.48
C TRP A 47 -0.84 6.57 -4.18
N GLY A 48 -0.68 6.24 -5.46
CA GLY A 48 0.44 6.66 -6.29
C GLY A 48 0.06 6.79 -7.76
N GLY A 49 0.96 6.38 -8.64
CA GLY A 49 0.80 6.44 -10.08
C GLY A 49 1.24 7.77 -10.69
N SER A 50 1.05 7.92 -11.99
CA SER A 50 1.56 9.04 -12.76
C SER A 50 0.73 10.31 -12.65
N CYS A 51 -0.57 10.23 -12.34
CA CYS A 51 -1.50 11.36 -12.41
C CYS A 51 -1.69 12.04 -11.05
N PHE A 52 -2.06 11.30 -10.02
CA PHE A 52 -2.46 11.88 -8.73
C PHE A 52 -1.38 12.73 -8.07
N PRO A 53 -0.13 12.26 -7.92
CA PRO A 53 0.91 13.07 -7.30
C PRO A 53 1.21 14.34 -8.10
N LYS A 54 1.34 14.21 -9.43
CA LYS A 54 1.64 15.33 -10.33
C LYS A 54 0.56 16.42 -10.27
N ASP A 55 -0.71 16.01 -10.41
CA ASP A 55 -1.83 16.96 -10.47
C ASP A 55 -2.04 17.69 -9.13
N LEU A 56 -1.83 17.00 -8.00
CA LEU A 56 -1.91 17.62 -6.68
C LEU A 56 -0.75 18.59 -6.41
N VAL A 57 0.47 18.25 -6.84
CA VAL A 57 1.61 19.17 -6.74
C VAL A 57 1.35 20.42 -7.59
N GLU A 58 0.84 20.28 -8.80
CA GLU A 58 0.52 21.41 -9.66
C GLU A 58 -0.57 22.31 -9.05
N VAL A 59 -1.65 21.74 -8.53
CA VAL A 59 -2.70 22.50 -7.84
C VAL A 59 -2.13 23.23 -6.61
N ASN A 60 -1.31 22.56 -5.79
CA ASN A 60 -0.69 23.16 -4.61
C ASN A 60 0.23 24.33 -5.00
N ASN A 61 1.01 24.19 -6.06
CA ASN A 61 1.86 25.26 -6.56
C ASN A 61 1.07 26.45 -7.09
N PHE A 62 -0.09 26.18 -7.71
CA PHE A 62 -0.95 27.23 -8.27
C PHE A 62 -1.53 28.13 -7.17
N TYR A 63 -2.20 27.58 -6.16
CA TYR A 63 -2.85 28.38 -5.14
C TYR A 63 -1.87 29.03 -4.15
N ASN A 64 -0.70 28.42 -3.91
CA ASN A 64 0.32 29.01 -3.03
C ASN A 64 0.87 30.34 -3.60
N LYS A 65 0.84 30.53 -4.93
CA LYS A 65 1.24 31.80 -5.57
C LYS A 65 0.27 32.95 -5.27
N ASP A 66 -1.00 32.62 -5.07
CA ASP A 66 -2.08 33.60 -4.90
C ASP A 66 -2.52 33.74 -3.42
N GLU A 67 -1.75 33.16 -2.48
CA GLU A 67 -2.07 33.14 -1.04
C GLU A 67 -3.47 32.57 -0.72
N LEU A 68 -4.03 31.78 -1.62
CA LEU A 68 -5.33 31.16 -1.44
C LEU A 68 -5.24 29.99 -0.45
N ASN A 69 -5.97 30.09 0.66
CA ASN A 69 -5.97 29.06 1.70
C ASN A 69 -6.96 27.92 1.36
N LEU A 70 -6.45 26.76 0.97
CA LEU A 70 -7.23 25.55 0.63
C LEU A 70 -6.83 24.35 1.52
N PRO A 71 -7.15 24.36 2.82
CA PRO A 71 -6.62 23.37 3.77
C PRO A 71 -7.00 21.92 3.44
N LEU A 72 -8.17 21.67 2.85
CA LEU A 72 -8.55 20.32 2.44
C LEU A 72 -7.65 19.79 1.33
N ILE A 73 -7.42 20.57 0.28
CA ILE A 73 -6.63 20.17 -0.88
C ILE A 73 -5.15 20.07 -0.52
N SER A 74 -4.64 21.03 0.25
CA SER A 74 -3.22 21.05 0.64
C SER A 74 -2.80 19.87 1.51
N ASN A 75 -3.71 19.31 2.29
CA ASN A 75 -3.41 18.19 3.18
C ASN A 75 -3.61 16.80 2.55
N ILE A 76 -4.06 16.69 1.30
CA ILE A 76 -4.27 15.38 0.66
C ILE A 76 -2.95 14.61 0.53
N ILE A 77 -1.87 15.26 0.10
CA ILE A 77 -0.53 14.64 -0.04
C ILE A 77 -0.01 14.22 1.33
N GLU A 78 -0.13 15.09 2.32
CA GLU A 78 0.32 14.80 3.69
C GLU A 78 -0.45 13.60 4.29
N SER A 79 -1.77 13.55 4.12
CA SER A 79 -2.58 12.41 4.55
C SER A 79 -2.09 11.08 3.94
N ASN A 80 -1.69 11.10 2.64
CA ASN A 80 -1.14 9.93 1.97
C ASN A 80 0.24 9.54 2.55
N ASN A 81 1.12 10.50 2.80
CA ASN A 81 2.44 10.27 3.38
C ASN A 81 2.35 9.70 4.81
N VAL A 82 1.43 10.22 5.62
CA VAL A 82 1.14 9.70 6.96
C VAL A 82 0.66 8.25 6.88
N HIS A 83 -0.18 7.92 5.90
CA HIS A 83 -0.66 6.55 5.72
C HIS A 83 0.43 5.60 5.20
N LEU A 84 1.29 6.04 4.28
CA LEU A 84 2.46 5.29 3.83
C LEU A 84 3.37 4.90 5.01
N ASN A 85 3.72 5.88 5.85
CA ASN A 85 4.55 5.66 7.03
C ASN A 85 3.87 4.74 8.05
N TRP A 86 2.55 4.87 8.23
CA TRP A 86 1.77 3.96 9.07
C TRP A 86 1.86 2.52 8.54
N THR A 87 1.74 2.31 7.23
CA THR A 87 1.90 0.99 6.59
C THR A 87 3.29 0.42 6.85
N VAL A 88 4.35 1.21 6.69
CA VAL A 88 5.73 0.80 7.02
C VAL A 88 5.84 0.35 8.48
N ASN A 89 5.29 1.12 9.41
CA ASN A 89 5.31 0.78 10.84
C ASN A 89 4.54 -0.52 11.14
N GLN A 90 3.43 -0.77 10.47
CA GLN A 90 2.69 -2.04 10.57
C GLN A 90 3.56 -3.21 10.12
N LEU A 91 4.22 -3.09 8.96
CA LEU A 91 5.12 -4.13 8.44
C LEU A 91 6.26 -4.45 9.41
N ILE A 92 6.91 -3.43 9.95
CA ILE A 92 8.00 -3.59 10.92
C ILE A 92 7.48 -4.25 12.21
N SER A 93 6.35 -3.78 12.73
CA SER A 93 5.75 -4.34 13.94
C SER A 93 5.38 -5.81 13.77
N LEU A 94 4.72 -6.17 12.65
CA LEU A 94 4.37 -7.55 12.34
C LEU A 94 5.60 -8.43 12.21
N LYS A 95 6.63 -7.97 11.48
CA LYS A 95 7.89 -8.69 11.35
C LYS A 95 8.52 -9.00 12.71
N ASN A 96 8.64 -7.97 13.56
CA ASN A 96 9.32 -8.09 14.85
C ASN A 96 8.52 -8.92 15.85
N ASN A 97 7.20 -8.71 15.95
CA ASN A 97 6.34 -9.45 16.89
C ASN A 97 6.27 -10.96 16.60
N ASN A 98 6.52 -11.34 15.35
CA ASN A 98 6.50 -12.74 14.92
C ASN A 98 7.91 -13.32 14.69
N ASN A 99 8.97 -12.61 15.08
CA ASN A 99 10.37 -13.03 14.91
C ASN A 99 10.72 -13.43 13.46
N LEU A 100 10.17 -12.70 12.49
CA LEU A 100 10.46 -12.92 11.08
C LEU A 100 11.77 -12.22 10.68
N GLU A 101 12.48 -12.79 9.71
CA GLU A 101 13.81 -12.32 9.34
C GLU A 101 13.75 -11.16 8.34
N LYS A 102 12.81 -11.20 7.38
CA LYS A 102 12.70 -10.23 6.30
C LYS A 102 11.25 -9.92 5.91
N ILE A 103 11.11 -8.91 5.07
CA ILE A 103 9.84 -8.51 4.44
C ILE A 103 9.92 -8.77 2.94
N VAL A 104 8.88 -9.34 2.37
CA VAL A 104 8.70 -9.46 0.92
C VAL A 104 7.47 -8.66 0.52
N LEU A 105 7.66 -7.65 -0.31
CA LEU A 105 6.58 -6.85 -0.88
C LEU A 105 6.14 -7.50 -2.19
N VAL A 106 4.89 -7.91 -2.31
CA VAL A 106 4.37 -8.60 -3.50
C VAL A 106 3.56 -7.64 -4.37
N GLY A 107 4.01 -7.47 -5.61
CA GLY A 107 3.45 -6.53 -6.57
C GLY A 107 4.20 -5.21 -6.61
N ALA A 108 4.90 -4.94 -7.71
CA ALA A 108 5.78 -3.78 -7.88
C ALA A 108 5.08 -2.53 -8.40
N ALA A 109 4.02 -2.70 -9.22
CA ALA A 109 3.28 -1.59 -9.82
C ALA A 109 2.52 -0.74 -8.78
N PHE A 110 2.03 0.43 -9.18
CA PHE A 110 1.27 1.28 -8.27
C PHE A 110 -0.16 0.76 -7.98
N LYS A 111 -0.66 -0.20 -8.76
CA LYS A 111 -1.94 -0.91 -8.58
C LYS A 111 -1.97 -2.19 -9.40
N GLU A 112 -3.02 -3.00 -9.25
CA GLU A 112 -3.29 -4.16 -10.08
C GLU A 112 -3.47 -3.83 -11.57
N ASN A 113 -3.18 -4.80 -12.45
CA ASN A 113 -3.41 -4.76 -13.90
C ASN A 113 -2.68 -3.60 -14.63
N THR A 114 -1.47 -3.30 -14.24
CA THR A 114 -0.59 -2.35 -14.92
C THR A 114 0.88 -2.69 -14.64
N ASP A 115 1.76 -2.26 -15.52
CA ASP A 115 3.23 -2.31 -15.40
C ASP A 115 3.85 -0.96 -14.97
N ASP A 116 3.02 0.03 -14.66
CA ASP A 116 3.48 1.37 -14.31
C ASP A 116 4.05 1.43 -12.89
N LEU A 117 5.36 1.63 -12.81
CA LEU A 117 6.13 1.73 -11.56
C LEU A 117 6.20 3.16 -11.01
N ARG A 118 5.69 4.17 -11.73
CA ARG A 118 5.81 5.58 -11.33
C ARG A 118 5.05 5.86 -10.03
N ASN A 119 5.78 6.41 -9.04
CA ASN A 119 5.23 6.64 -7.70
C ASN A 119 4.51 5.41 -7.12
N SER A 120 5.09 4.23 -7.33
CA SER A 120 4.56 3.00 -6.76
C SER A 120 4.71 3.02 -5.24
N PRO A 121 3.62 2.81 -4.47
CA PRO A 121 3.71 2.65 -3.02
C PRO A 121 4.67 1.53 -2.59
N THR A 122 4.75 0.46 -3.36
CA THR A 122 5.67 -0.65 -3.10
C THR A 122 7.13 -0.19 -3.14
N LEU A 123 7.50 0.59 -4.16
CA LEU A 123 8.87 1.09 -4.30
C LEU A 123 9.22 2.13 -3.23
N ASP A 124 8.26 2.99 -2.86
CA ASP A 124 8.45 3.97 -1.77
C ASP A 124 8.64 3.26 -0.42
N ILE A 125 7.82 2.26 -0.11
CA ILE A 125 7.94 1.43 1.11
C ILE A 125 9.25 0.65 1.09
N TYR A 126 9.63 0.05 -0.03
CA TYR A 126 10.90 -0.66 -0.18
C TYR A 126 12.08 0.25 0.19
N LYS A 127 12.12 1.44 -0.39
CA LYS A 127 13.18 2.42 -0.12
C LYS A 127 13.26 2.78 1.36
N ILE A 128 12.13 3.09 2.00
CA ILE A 128 12.09 3.43 3.43
C ILE A 128 12.61 2.26 4.28
N LEU A 129 12.20 1.02 3.98
CA LEU A 129 12.65 -0.17 4.71
C LEU A 129 14.15 -0.40 4.55
N VAL A 130 14.70 -0.21 3.34
CA VAL A 130 16.16 -0.29 3.09
C VAL A 130 16.92 0.78 3.88
N ASP A 131 16.45 2.04 3.87
CA ASP A 131 17.04 3.15 4.59
C ASP A 131 17.03 2.91 6.12
N MET A 132 16.06 2.12 6.62
CA MET A 132 15.98 1.68 8.02
C MET A 132 16.82 0.43 8.32
N GLY A 133 17.53 -0.14 7.36
CA GLY A 133 18.33 -1.35 7.52
C GLY A 133 17.53 -2.65 7.62
N VAL A 134 16.26 -2.64 7.19
CA VAL A 134 15.41 -3.83 7.17
C VAL A 134 15.73 -4.66 5.93
N GLN A 135 15.88 -5.98 6.09
CA GLN A 135 15.98 -6.87 4.93
C GLN A 135 14.64 -6.93 4.21
N VAL A 136 14.62 -6.48 2.96
CA VAL A 136 13.42 -6.41 2.13
C VAL A 136 13.70 -6.84 0.69
N SER A 137 12.72 -7.51 0.08
CA SER A 137 12.71 -7.90 -1.32
C SER A 137 11.38 -7.52 -1.96
N ILE A 138 11.36 -7.41 -3.28
CA ILE A 138 10.12 -7.26 -4.06
C ILE A 138 9.90 -8.55 -4.86
N LEU A 139 8.74 -9.17 -4.70
CA LEU A 139 8.31 -10.26 -5.56
C LEU A 139 7.33 -9.72 -6.60
N ASP A 140 7.69 -9.86 -7.86
CA ASP A 140 6.80 -9.64 -8.98
C ASP A 140 7.15 -10.63 -10.08
N THR A 141 6.14 -11.37 -10.56
CA THR A 141 6.33 -12.45 -11.55
C THR A 141 6.25 -11.97 -13.00
N GLU A 142 5.80 -10.73 -13.19
CA GLU A 142 5.55 -10.15 -14.52
C GLU A 142 6.44 -8.94 -14.80
N ILE A 143 6.81 -8.20 -13.75
CA ILE A 143 7.55 -6.94 -13.86
C ILE A 143 8.95 -7.12 -13.28
N GLU A 144 9.96 -6.89 -14.08
CA GLU A 144 11.34 -6.78 -13.60
C GLU A 144 11.54 -5.41 -12.91
N VAL A 145 12.14 -5.42 -11.72
CA VAL A 145 12.37 -4.21 -10.94
C VAL A 145 13.88 -3.97 -10.82
N PRO A 146 14.49 -3.25 -11.78
CA PRO A 146 15.93 -3.01 -11.80
C PRO A 146 16.42 -2.27 -10.56
N ASN A 147 17.63 -2.57 -10.11
CA ASN A 147 18.28 -1.96 -8.94
C ASN A 147 17.59 -2.22 -7.58
N HIS A 148 16.70 -3.19 -7.51
CA HIS A 148 16.05 -3.64 -6.29
C HIS A 148 16.38 -5.11 -6.03
N ASN A 149 16.22 -5.58 -4.80
CA ASN A 149 16.27 -7.00 -4.50
C ASN A 149 14.98 -7.66 -4.99
N HIS A 150 14.99 -8.09 -6.23
CA HIS A 150 13.85 -8.61 -6.97
C HIS A 150 13.82 -10.14 -6.97
N ILE A 151 12.65 -10.70 -6.72
CA ILE A 151 12.33 -12.12 -6.77
C ILE A 151 11.29 -12.33 -7.88
N SER A 152 11.59 -13.16 -8.87
CA SER A 152 10.73 -13.37 -10.04
C SER A 152 9.74 -14.54 -9.90
N SER A 153 9.82 -15.32 -8.82
CA SER A 153 8.92 -16.46 -8.61
C SER A 153 8.74 -16.78 -7.13
N VAL A 154 7.65 -17.46 -6.77
CA VAL A 154 7.34 -17.86 -5.38
C VAL A 154 8.38 -18.85 -4.84
N GLU A 155 8.97 -19.68 -5.70
CA GLU A 155 10.02 -20.65 -5.35
C GLU A 155 11.32 -19.98 -4.85
N GLY A 156 11.51 -18.71 -5.19
CA GLY A 156 12.65 -17.90 -4.73
C GLY A 156 12.43 -17.29 -3.34
N LEU A 157 11.29 -17.50 -2.70
CA LEU A 157 11.02 -16.99 -1.37
C LEU A 157 11.71 -17.85 -0.30
N ASP A 158 12.28 -17.17 0.69
CA ASP A 158 12.82 -17.84 1.87
C ASP A 158 11.76 -18.01 2.97
N SER A 159 12.04 -18.95 3.89
CA SER A 159 11.28 -19.10 5.13
C SER A 159 11.36 -17.86 6.04
N LYS A 160 10.52 -17.83 7.06
CA LYS A 160 10.47 -16.76 8.08
C LYS A 160 10.35 -15.35 7.50
N SER A 161 9.55 -15.21 6.45
CA SER A 161 9.30 -13.94 5.77
C SER A 161 7.92 -13.38 6.11
N LEU A 162 7.82 -12.06 6.26
CA LEU A 162 6.55 -11.34 6.19
C LEU A 162 6.26 -11.05 4.71
N ILE A 163 5.23 -11.69 4.16
CA ILE A 163 4.80 -11.52 2.78
C ILE A 163 3.66 -10.49 2.75
N ALA A 164 3.97 -9.27 2.32
CA ALA A 164 3.00 -8.19 2.23
C ALA A 164 2.46 -8.07 0.80
N ILE A 165 1.19 -8.40 0.60
CA ILE A 165 0.52 -8.33 -0.69
C ILE A 165 -0.01 -6.92 -0.90
N MET A 166 0.65 -6.15 -1.78
CA MET A 166 0.46 -4.69 -1.88
C MET A 166 -0.84 -4.27 -2.57
N TYR A 167 -1.40 -5.14 -3.42
CA TYR A 167 -2.70 -4.98 -4.07
C TYR A 167 -3.28 -6.38 -4.41
N PRO A 168 -4.56 -6.52 -4.78
CA PRO A 168 -5.13 -7.81 -5.14
C PRO A 168 -4.35 -8.49 -6.28
N LEU A 169 -4.02 -9.74 -6.06
CA LEU A 169 -3.36 -10.59 -7.03
C LEU A 169 -4.39 -11.43 -7.80
N ASN A 170 -3.94 -12.08 -8.87
CA ASN A 170 -4.71 -13.16 -9.47
C ASN A 170 -4.78 -14.38 -8.52
N ASP A 171 -5.82 -15.19 -8.68
CA ASP A 171 -6.10 -16.33 -7.77
C ASP A 171 -4.97 -17.37 -7.75
N ASP A 172 -4.25 -17.57 -8.86
CA ASP A 172 -3.15 -18.55 -8.94
C ASP A 172 -1.95 -18.12 -8.09
N LEU A 173 -1.54 -16.86 -8.19
CA LEU A 173 -0.42 -16.34 -7.42
C LEU A 173 -0.78 -16.23 -5.92
N ASP A 174 -1.99 -15.76 -5.59
CA ASP A 174 -2.46 -15.69 -4.20
C ASP A 174 -2.45 -17.09 -3.56
N LYS A 175 -2.94 -18.10 -4.27
CA LYS A 175 -2.91 -19.50 -3.81
C LYS A 175 -1.49 -20.03 -3.61
N LYS A 176 -0.57 -19.79 -4.55
CA LYS A 176 0.83 -20.21 -4.42
C LYS A 176 1.50 -19.58 -3.19
N LEU A 177 1.22 -18.32 -2.91
CA LEU A 177 1.74 -17.63 -1.73
C LEU A 177 1.16 -18.20 -0.43
N LEU A 178 -0.14 -18.51 -0.40
CA LEU A 178 -0.78 -19.17 0.74
C LEU A 178 -0.17 -20.55 1.00
N ASP A 179 0.02 -21.36 -0.03
CA ASP A 179 0.64 -22.69 0.07
C ASP A 179 2.10 -22.57 0.56
N HIS A 180 2.88 -21.63 0.01
CA HIS A 180 4.25 -21.37 0.46
C HIS A 180 4.30 -20.93 1.92
N SER A 181 3.44 -20.02 2.32
CA SER A 181 3.40 -19.47 3.69
C SER A 181 3.10 -20.55 4.73
N SER A 182 2.20 -21.49 4.41
CA SER A 182 1.82 -22.58 5.29
C SER A 182 2.96 -23.61 5.54
N GLN A 183 3.93 -23.70 4.61
CA GLN A 183 5.01 -24.68 4.64
C GLN A 183 6.34 -24.11 5.17
N ASN A 184 6.51 -22.77 5.25
CA ASN A 184 7.79 -22.11 5.44
C ASN A 184 7.85 -21.08 6.57
N ASP A 185 6.98 -21.20 7.60
CA ASP A 185 6.92 -20.26 8.73
C ASP A 185 6.81 -18.77 8.28
N CYS A 186 6.08 -18.51 7.20
CA CYS A 186 5.81 -17.18 6.71
C CYS A 186 4.45 -16.66 7.18
N ILE A 187 4.32 -15.34 7.22
CA ILE A 187 3.05 -14.66 7.51
C ILE A 187 2.65 -13.84 6.30
N ILE A 188 1.39 -13.96 5.88
CA ILE A 188 0.83 -13.11 4.84
C ILE A 188 0.09 -11.93 5.48
N PHE A 189 0.34 -10.74 4.96
CA PHE A 189 -0.31 -9.52 5.36
C PHE A 189 -0.85 -8.77 4.15
N TYR A 190 -2.06 -8.25 4.28
CA TYR A 190 -2.74 -7.46 3.25
C TYR A 190 -2.96 -6.04 3.76
N PRO A 191 -2.09 -5.06 3.41
CA PRO A 191 -2.22 -3.68 3.88
C PRO A 191 -3.53 -3.00 3.51
N TRP A 192 -4.27 -3.56 2.56
CA TRP A 192 -5.52 -3.04 2.02
C TRP A 192 -6.80 -3.79 2.51
N ARG A 193 -6.68 -4.70 3.46
CA ARG A 193 -7.79 -5.41 4.12
C ARG A 193 -8.04 -4.93 5.53
#